data_5ca978f74c07cbc91330f6f2bfeddc9e
#
_entry.id   5ca978f74c07cbc91330f6f2bfeddc9e
#
_cell.length_a   1.000
_cell.length_b   1.000
_cell.length_c   1.000
_cell.angle_alpha   90.00
_cell.angle_beta   90.00
_cell.angle_gamma   90.00
#
_symmetry.space_group_name_H-M   'P 1'
#
loop_
_entity.id
_entity.type
_entity.pdbx_description
1 polymer ?
#
loop_
_entity_poly.entity_id
_entity_poly.type
_entity_poly.pdbx_seq_one_letter_code
_entity_poly.pdbx_strand_id
1 'polypeptide(L)'
;MLIFMKNAKKFLGSGEKLSALHYHAGRAFAANSCSLIWTEDSSGREGSFDAESGARLEDVQMPDFDKVVPQVSKELAYATVPVGEVAEFLALLKAIHAGAAHSEATDYVLLVWRKDGFWMHARGPKLRADYTLSGKTRDFAADQVRYTAVCVKLLIPIVDYFRQRKTAIRFYASEKHRTALRMDAAADYAPASGAVLAPAFKLEEGRWDDVIPKAAK
;
A
#
# COMPACT_ATOMS: atom_id res chain seq x y z
N MET A 1 -6.57 17.38 2.68
CA MET A 1 -5.23 18.03 2.65
C MET A 1 -4.49 17.96 4.00
N LEU A 2 -5.01 18.41 5.15
CA LEU A 2 -4.28 18.46 6.43
C LEU A 2 -3.69 17.11 6.88
N ILE A 3 -4.47 16.02 6.82
CA ILE A 3 -3.99 14.67 7.17
C ILE A 3 -2.89 14.21 6.22
N PHE A 4 -3.00 14.53 4.92
CA PHE A 4 -1.95 14.24 3.94
C PHE A 4 -0.65 14.95 4.33
N MET A 5 -0.67 16.26 4.54
CA MET A 5 0.52 17.06 4.91
C MET A 5 1.20 16.53 6.19
N LYS A 6 0.41 16.18 7.21
CA LYS A 6 0.91 15.58 8.46
C LYS A 6 1.65 14.27 8.25
N ASN A 7 1.25 13.47 7.27
CA ASN A 7 1.85 12.16 6.99
C ASN A 7 2.91 12.21 5.88
N ALA A 8 2.86 13.18 4.98
CA ALA A 8 3.70 13.27 3.80
C ALA A 8 5.19 13.08 4.10
N LYS A 9 5.71 13.70 5.17
CA LYS A 9 7.12 13.58 5.59
C LYS A 9 7.58 12.14 5.83
N LYS A 10 6.67 11.22 6.18
CA LYS A 10 6.99 9.79 6.36
C LYS A 10 7.23 9.06 5.03
N PHE A 11 6.78 9.67 3.93
CA PHE A 11 6.86 9.12 2.58
C PHE A 11 7.87 9.84 1.70
N LEU A 12 8.51 10.87 2.19
CA LEU A 12 9.59 11.51 1.46
C LEU A 12 10.88 10.69 1.55
N GLY A 13 11.60 10.60 0.45
CA GLY A 13 12.88 9.92 0.35
C GLY A 13 14.06 10.89 0.40
N SER A 14 15.28 10.34 0.31
CA SER A 14 16.50 11.09 0.09
C SER A 14 16.70 11.35 -1.40
N GLY A 15 17.17 12.56 -1.74
CA GLY A 15 17.39 13.01 -3.12
C GLY A 15 16.32 13.99 -3.60
N GLU A 16 16.69 14.85 -4.50
CA GLU A 16 15.90 16.02 -4.92
C GLU A 16 14.46 15.68 -5.32
N LYS A 17 14.28 14.63 -6.16
CA LYS A 17 12.95 14.24 -6.67
C LYS A 17 12.04 13.64 -5.60
N LEU A 18 12.60 13.02 -4.57
CA LEU A 18 11.84 12.29 -3.56
C LEU A 18 11.71 13.06 -2.24
N SER A 19 12.41 14.18 -2.08
CA SER A 19 12.31 15.05 -0.90
C SER A 19 11.20 16.11 -1.03
N ALA A 20 10.61 16.24 -2.22
CA ALA A 20 9.58 17.23 -2.54
C ALA A 20 8.17 16.67 -2.46
N LEU A 21 7.20 17.54 -2.21
CA LEU A 21 5.80 17.31 -2.50
C LEU A 21 5.53 17.66 -3.95
N HIS A 22 4.79 16.81 -4.64
CA HIS A 22 4.46 17.02 -6.04
C HIS A 22 2.96 17.22 -6.19
N TYR A 23 2.58 18.20 -7.00
CA TYR A 23 1.19 18.49 -7.34
C TYR A 23 1.00 18.31 -8.84
N HIS A 24 0.09 17.46 -9.23
CA HIS A 24 -0.17 17.13 -10.63
C HIS A 24 -1.61 16.68 -10.83
N ALA A 25 -2.27 17.21 -11.87
CA ALA A 25 -3.61 16.84 -12.29
C ALA A 25 -4.64 16.83 -11.11
N GLY A 26 -4.61 17.86 -10.27
CA GLY A 26 -5.51 18.01 -9.14
C GLY A 26 -5.24 17.05 -7.98
N ARG A 27 -4.01 16.52 -7.88
CA ARG A 27 -3.57 15.63 -6.80
C ARG A 27 -2.26 16.10 -6.20
N ALA A 28 -2.10 15.85 -4.90
CA ALA A 28 -0.84 16.01 -4.18
C ALA A 28 -0.23 14.64 -3.89
N PHE A 29 1.08 14.50 -4.11
CA PHE A 29 1.84 13.25 -3.96
C PHE A 29 3.02 13.44 -3.03
N ALA A 30 3.29 12.41 -2.21
CA ALA A 30 4.52 12.26 -1.44
C ALA A 30 5.05 10.85 -1.66
N ALA A 31 6.31 10.71 -2.07
CA ALA A 31 6.88 9.43 -2.47
C ALA A 31 8.32 9.24 -1.98
N ASN A 32 8.69 7.99 -1.73
CA ASN A 32 10.06 7.52 -1.68
C ASN A 32 10.26 6.40 -2.70
N SER A 33 11.44 5.76 -2.69
CA SER A 33 11.76 4.69 -3.65
C SER A 33 10.84 3.45 -3.57
N CYS A 34 10.10 3.27 -2.48
CA CYS A 34 9.33 2.05 -2.20
C CYS A 34 7.85 2.29 -1.97
N SER A 35 7.44 3.50 -1.63
CA SER A 35 6.05 3.81 -1.30
C SER A 35 5.66 5.23 -1.70
N LEU A 36 4.37 5.41 -1.95
CA LEU A 36 3.77 6.66 -2.35
C LEU A 36 2.40 6.78 -1.68
N ILE A 37 2.06 7.99 -1.24
CA ILE A 37 0.68 8.37 -0.91
C ILE A 37 0.23 9.54 -1.77
N TRP A 38 -1.06 9.62 -2.02
CA TRP A 38 -1.66 10.74 -2.72
C TRP A 38 -3.02 11.13 -2.12
N THR A 39 -3.42 12.36 -2.41
CA THR A 39 -4.76 12.87 -2.11
C THR A 39 -5.19 13.85 -3.18
N GLU A 40 -6.50 14.01 -3.38
CA GLU A 40 -7.03 15.10 -4.18
C GLU A 40 -6.62 16.46 -3.59
N ASP A 41 -6.30 17.37 -4.48
CA ASP A 41 -5.97 18.76 -4.19
C ASP A 41 -6.77 19.71 -5.07
N SER A 42 -7.56 20.55 -4.45
CA SER A 42 -8.37 21.58 -5.13
C SER A 42 -7.69 22.95 -5.21
N SER A 43 -6.41 23.05 -4.78
CA SER A 43 -5.72 24.34 -4.76
C SER A 43 -5.30 24.83 -6.13
N GLY A 44 -5.33 23.96 -7.16
CA GLY A 44 -4.84 24.28 -8.51
C GLY A 44 -3.33 24.36 -8.63
N ARG A 45 -2.59 23.89 -7.63
CA ARG A 45 -1.13 23.82 -7.67
C ARG A 45 -0.66 22.80 -8.70
N GLU A 46 0.45 23.14 -9.37
CA GLU A 46 1.17 22.25 -10.28
C GLU A 46 2.68 22.40 -10.05
N GLY A 47 3.41 21.28 -10.05
CA GLY A 47 4.88 21.26 -9.88
C GLY A 47 5.33 20.68 -8.56
N SER A 48 6.60 20.93 -8.23
CA SER A 48 7.28 20.41 -7.05
C SER A 48 7.44 21.49 -5.98
N PHE A 49 7.25 21.13 -4.72
CA PHE A 49 7.29 22.07 -3.60
C PHE A 49 8.08 21.48 -2.44
N ASP A 50 8.83 22.31 -1.76
CA ASP A 50 9.49 21.93 -0.51
C ASP A 50 8.46 21.62 0.58
N ALA A 51 8.63 20.49 1.26
CA ALA A 51 7.65 19.98 2.21
C ALA A 51 7.61 20.77 3.54
N GLU A 52 8.61 21.59 3.82
CA GLU A 52 8.69 22.38 5.05
C GLU A 52 8.26 23.81 4.84
N SER A 53 8.87 24.47 3.87
CA SER A 53 8.62 25.89 3.57
C SER A 53 7.41 26.09 2.68
N GLY A 54 7.02 25.07 1.89
CA GLY A 54 6.02 25.19 0.83
C GLY A 54 6.47 25.99 -0.37
N ALA A 55 7.78 26.32 -0.46
CA ALA A 55 8.36 27.04 -1.59
C ALA A 55 8.35 26.14 -2.83
N ARG A 56 8.10 26.74 -3.99
CA ARG A 56 8.19 26.03 -5.27
C ARG A 56 9.64 25.71 -5.61
N LEU A 57 9.86 24.51 -6.11
CA LEU A 57 11.17 24.01 -6.53
C LEU A 57 11.20 23.93 -8.06
N GLU A 58 11.89 24.87 -8.71
CA GLU A 58 11.86 24.99 -10.17
C GLU A 58 12.68 23.88 -10.87
N ASP A 59 13.79 23.43 -10.26
CA ASP A 59 14.72 22.49 -10.87
C ASP A 59 14.42 21.02 -10.52
N VAL A 60 13.37 20.74 -9.74
CA VAL A 60 13.03 19.38 -9.34
C VAL A 60 12.07 18.75 -10.34
N GLN A 61 12.60 17.81 -11.11
CA GLN A 61 11.80 17.04 -12.06
C GLN A 61 10.80 16.14 -11.34
N MET A 62 9.52 16.32 -11.63
CA MET A 62 8.44 15.51 -11.09
C MET A 62 8.50 14.06 -11.64
N PRO A 63 8.30 13.03 -10.77
CA PRO A 63 8.11 11.67 -11.24
C PRO A 63 6.88 11.54 -12.15
N ASP A 64 6.91 10.57 -13.07
CA ASP A 64 5.75 10.21 -13.89
C ASP A 64 4.78 9.35 -13.07
N PHE A 65 3.87 10.01 -12.33
CA PHE A 65 2.92 9.33 -11.46
C PHE A 65 1.93 8.46 -12.19
N ASP A 66 1.63 8.74 -13.46
CA ASP A 66 0.72 7.91 -14.26
C ASP A 66 1.33 6.53 -14.57
N LYS A 67 2.67 6.45 -14.60
CA LYS A 67 3.37 5.15 -14.70
C LYS A 67 3.57 4.46 -13.36
N VAL A 68 3.74 5.22 -12.28
CA VAL A 68 4.02 4.67 -10.94
C VAL A 68 2.75 4.14 -10.28
N VAL A 69 1.62 4.82 -10.45
CA VAL A 69 0.33 4.40 -9.89
C VAL A 69 -0.32 3.39 -10.83
N PRO A 70 -0.44 2.10 -10.44
CA PRO A 70 -1.08 1.10 -11.29
C PRO A 70 -2.49 1.55 -11.68
N GLN A 71 -2.80 1.45 -12.97
CA GLN A 71 -4.14 1.78 -13.45
C GLN A 71 -5.15 0.75 -12.93
N VAL A 72 -6.33 1.23 -12.54
CA VAL A 72 -7.43 0.39 -12.08
C VAL A 72 -8.48 0.32 -13.18
N SER A 73 -8.63 -0.85 -13.78
CA SER A 73 -9.80 -1.15 -14.61
C SER A 73 -11.01 -1.47 -13.72
N LYS A 74 -12.23 -1.33 -14.25
CA LYS A 74 -13.47 -1.71 -13.55
C LYS A 74 -13.51 -3.21 -13.21
N GLU A 75 -12.72 -4.02 -13.91
CA GLU A 75 -12.65 -5.48 -13.77
C GLU A 75 -11.56 -5.94 -12.80
N LEU A 76 -10.77 -4.99 -12.26
CA LEU A 76 -9.70 -5.36 -11.35
C LEU A 76 -10.28 -5.83 -10.00
N ALA A 77 -9.99 -7.07 -9.66
CA ALA A 77 -10.41 -7.67 -8.40
C ALA A 77 -9.85 -6.91 -7.19
N TYR A 78 -10.64 -6.77 -6.15
CA TYR A 78 -10.24 -6.08 -4.94
C TYR A 78 -10.91 -6.65 -3.68
N ALA A 79 -10.31 -6.33 -2.54
CA ALA A 79 -10.89 -6.53 -1.22
C ALA A 79 -10.93 -5.21 -0.44
N THR A 80 -11.90 -5.07 0.44
CA THR A 80 -12.05 -3.86 1.27
C THR A 80 -11.91 -4.22 2.74
N VAL A 81 -10.96 -3.57 3.42
CA VAL A 81 -10.86 -3.60 4.88
C VAL A 81 -11.76 -2.50 5.43
N PRO A 82 -12.81 -2.84 6.22
CA PRO A 82 -13.75 -1.86 6.75
C PRO A 82 -13.09 -0.86 7.70
N VAL A 83 -13.66 0.35 7.82
CA VAL A 83 -13.13 1.42 8.71
C VAL A 83 -12.92 0.93 10.14
N GLY A 84 -13.86 0.14 10.67
CA GLY A 84 -13.79 -0.40 12.04
C GLY A 84 -12.62 -1.35 12.27
N GLU A 85 -12.15 -2.02 11.22
CA GLU A 85 -11.08 -3.03 11.30
C GLU A 85 -9.68 -2.45 11.00
N VAL A 86 -9.59 -1.24 10.44
CA VAL A 86 -8.29 -0.64 10.07
C VAL A 86 -7.38 -0.44 11.29
N ALA A 87 -7.94 -0.11 12.44
CA ALA A 87 -7.16 0.09 13.68
C ALA A 87 -6.56 -1.24 14.18
N GLU A 88 -7.34 -2.32 14.14
CA GLU A 88 -6.91 -3.67 14.52
C GLU A 88 -5.86 -4.20 13.53
N PHE A 89 -6.07 -4.03 12.24
CA PHE A 89 -5.10 -4.36 11.21
C PHE A 89 -3.76 -3.65 11.44
N LEU A 90 -3.79 -2.35 11.76
CA LEU A 90 -2.58 -1.59 12.10
C LEU A 90 -1.87 -2.12 13.35
N ALA A 91 -2.63 -2.47 14.39
CA ALA A 91 -2.07 -3.03 15.62
C ALA A 91 -1.38 -4.38 15.34
N LEU A 92 -2.00 -5.23 14.53
CA LEU A 92 -1.42 -6.50 14.10
C LEU A 92 -0.11 -6.32 13.31
N LEU A 93 -0.08 -5.40 12.33
CA LEU A 93 1.15 -5.09 11.60
C LEU A 93 2.28 -4.63 12.52
N LYS A 94 1.97 -3.78 13.52
CA LYS A 94 2.96 -3.34 14.51
C LYS A 94 3.47 -4.49 15.38
N ALA A 95 2.61 -5.41 15.79
CA ALA A 95 3.00 -6.58 16.55
C ALA A 95 3.91 -7.53 15.72
N ILE A 96 3.58 -7.75 14.44
CA ILE A 96 4.41 -8.52 13.51
C ILE A 96 5.78 -7.85 13.34
N HIS A 97 5.80 -6.53 13.11
CA HIS A 97 7.06 -5.78 12.98
C HIS A 97 7.92 -5.87 14.23
N ALA A 98 7.34 -5.69 15.41
CA ALA A 98 8.06 -5.82 16.69
C ALA A 98 8.61 -7.24 16.90
N GLY A 99 7.85 -8.27 16.54
CA GLY A 99 8.30 -9.67 16.61
C GLY A 99 9.40 -10.02 15.60
N ALA A 100 9.38 -9.38 14.43
CA ALA A 100 10.39 -9.55 13.37
C ALA A 100 11.72 -8.86 13.69
N ALA A 101 11.71 -7.78 14.47
CA ALA A 101 12.91 -7.00 14.81
C ALA A 101 13.99 -7.82 15.56
N HIS A 102 13.64 -8.99 16.09
CA HIS A 102 14.56 -9.91 16.76
C HIS A 102 14.99 -11.11 15.90
N SER A 103 14.66 -11.12 14.61
CA SER A 103 15.05 -12.16 13.67
C SER A 103 15.47 -11.54 12.34
N GLU A 104 16.57 -11.98 11.78
CA GLU A 104 17.03 -11.57 10.43
C GLU A 104 16.04 -11.99 9.32
N ALA A 105 15.10 -12.85 9.65
CA ALA A 105 14.08 -13.33 8.72
C ALA A 105 12.86 -12.39 8.71
N THR A 106 12.99 -11.35 7.95
CA THR A 106 12.00 -10.75 7.09
C THR A 106 10.73 -10.19 7.75
N ASP A 107 10.77 -8.92 7.87
CA ASP A 107 9.67 -7.99 8.09
C ASP A 107 8.69 -7.98 6.87
N TYR A 108 8.31 -9.15 6.37
CA TYR A 108 7.39 -9.29 5.23
C TYR A 108 6.14 -10.07 5.61
N VAL A 109 5.02 -9.64 5.05
CA VAL A 109 3.75 -10.38 5.06
C VAL A 109 3.32 -10.69 3.65
N LEU A 110 2.60 -11.80 3.50
CA LEU A 110 1.95 -12.19 2.27
C LEU A 110 0.47 -11.79 2.35
N LEU A 111 0.03 -10.98 1.43
CA LEU A 111 -1.38 -10.65 1.20
C LEU A 111 -1.92 -11.61 0.14
N VAL A 112 -3.04 -12.26 0.44
CA VAL A 112 -3.65 -13.28 -0.42
C VAL A 112 -5.12 -12.97 -0.66
N TRP A 113 -5.50 -12.88 -1.92
CA TRP A 113 -6.88 -12.74 -2.36
C TRP A 113 -7.39 -14.07 -2.92
N ARG A 114 -8.52 -14.51 -2.43
CA ARG A 114 -9.29 -15.66 -2.95
C ARG A 114 -10.75 -15.26 -3.03
N LYS A 115 -11.58 -16.06 -3.70
CA LYS A 115 -13.02 -15.82 -3.81
C LYS A 115 -13.72 -15.68 -2.44
N ASP A 116 -13.28 -16.46 -1.47
CA ASP A 116 -13.86 -16.57 -0.13
C ASP A 116 -13.28 -15.58 0.88
N GLY A 117 -12.31 -14.71 0.47
CA GLY A 117 -11.81 -13.68 1.36
C GLY A 117 -10.45 -13.09 0.98
N PHE A 118 -9.99 -12.21 1.85
CA PHE A 118 -8.70 -11.54 1.78
C PHE A 118 -7.94 -11.76 3.09
N TRP A 119 -6.75 -12.32 2.99
CA TRP A 119 -5.94 -12.73 4.15
C TRP A 119 -4.58 -12.06 4.15
N MET A 120 -4.04 -11.95 5.34
CA MET A 120 -2.64 -11.66 5.57
C MET A 120 -2.00 -12.84 6.30
N HIS A 121 -0.84 -13.26 5.82
CA HIS A 121 -0.04 -14.31 6.41
C HIS A 121 1.33 -13.78 6.79
N ALA A 122 1.78 -14.06 8.00
CA ALA A 122 3.16 -13.83 8.44
C ALA A 122 3.83 -15.17 8.70
N ARG A 123 5.05 -15.34 8.22
CA ARG A 123 5.87 -16.54 8.39
C ARG A 123 7.29 -16.12 8.74
N GLY A 124 7.73 -16.50 9.91
CA GLY A 124 9.09 -16.26 10.39
C GLY A 124 9.53 -17.39 11.33
N PRO A 125 10.80 -17.43 11.73
CA PRO A 125 11.32 -18.52 12.58
C PRO A 125 10.63 -18.65 13.94
N LYS A 126 10.17 -17.50 14.48
CA LYS A 126 9.52 -17.42 15.81
C LYS A 126 8.10 -16.87 15.75
N LEU A 127 7.61 -16.52 14.56
CA LEU A 127 6.30 -15.90 14.39
C LEU A 127 5.57 -16.54 13.22
N ARG A 128 4.39 -17.07 13.50
CA ARG A 128 3.42 -17.48 12.49
C ARG A 128 2.07 -16.84 12.83
N ALA A 129 1.50 -16.13 11.88
CA ALA A 129 0.17 -15.56 12.02
C ALA A 129 -0.61 -15.67 10.71
N ASP A 130 -1.88 -15.99 10.82
CA ASP A 130 -2.85 -16.02 9.74
C ASP A 130 -4.03 -15.15 10.18
N TYR A 131 -4.37 -14.15 9.38
CA TYR A 131 -5.40 -13.19 9.72
C TYR A 131 -6.30 -12.89 8.52
N THR A 132 -7.61 -12.94 8.74
CA THR A 132 -8.61 -12.57 7.72
C THR A 132 -8.84 -11.07 7.77
N LEU A 133 -8.45 -10.38 6.69
CA LEU A 133 -8.62 -8.93 6.55
C LEU A 133 -10.00 -8.54 6.03
N SER A 134 -10.64 -9.42 5.27
CA SER A 134 -11.99 -9.22 4.76
C SER A 134 -12.60 -10.57 4.39
N GLY A 135 -13.86 -10.77 4.73
CA GLY A 135 -14.60 -11.98 4.38
C GLY A 135 -15.08 -12.01 2.93
N LYS A 136 -14.80 -10.97 2.12
CA LYS A 136 -15.28 -10.88 0.73
C LYS A 136 -14.24 -10.23 -0.17
N THR A 137 -14.06 -10.83 -1.34
CA THR A 137 -13.36 -10.24 -2.48
C THR A 137 -14.34 -10.02 -3.63
N ARG A 138 -14.12 -8.98 -4.42
CA ARG A 138 -14.91 -8.75 -5.64
C ARG A 138 -14.16 -9.24 -6.87
N ASP A 139 -14.92 -9.77 -7.81
CA ASP A 139 -14.48 -10.15 -9.16
C ASP A 139 -13.41 -11.24 -9.20
N PHE A 140 -13.48 -12.18 -8.24
CA PHE A 140 -12.63 -13.39 -8.21
C PHE A 140 -13.38 -14.62 -8.71
N ALA A 141 -12.78 -15.37 -9.64
CA ALA A 141 -13.21 -16.70 -9.98
C ALA A 141 -12.93 -17.70 -8.83
N ALA A 142 -13.64 -18.81 -8.80
CA ALA A 142 -13.59 -19.77 -7.69
C ALA A 142 -12.20 -20.41 -7.48
N ASP A 143 -11.45 -20.55 -8.54
CA ASP A 143 -10.12 -21.18 -8.62
C ASP A 143 -8.96 -20.16 -8.62
N GLN A 144 -9.28 -18.87 -8.69
CA GLN A 144 -8.26 -17.82 -8.69
C GLN A 144 -7.68 -17.60 -7.31
N VAL A 145 -6.35 -17.55 -7.24
CA VAL A 145 -5.58 -17.08 -6.10
C VAL A 145 -4.62 -16.00 -6.59
N ARG A 146 -4.65 -14.84 -5.97
CA ARG A 146 -3.67 -13.78 -6.21
C ARG A 146 -2.97 -13.44 -4.91
N TYR A 147 -1.72 -13.07 -5.00
CA TYR A 147 -0.93 -12.78 -3.82
C TYR A 147 0.15 -11.74 -4.12
N THR A 148 0.57 -11.03 -3.08
CA THR A 148 1.74 -10.17 -3.10
C THR A 148 2.40 -10.16 -1.73
N ALA A 149 3.72 -10.21 -1.70
CA ALA A 149 4.46 -10.00 -0.46
C ALA A 149 4.87 -8.55 -0.34
N VAL A 150 4.72 -7.98 0.85
CA VAL A 150 5.05 -6.58 1.13
C VAL A 150 5.80 -6.43 2.44
N CYS A 151 6.69 -5.44 2.51
CA CYS A 151 7.41 -5.09 3.73
C CYS A 151 6.47 -4.46 4.76
N VAL A 152 6.38 -5.04 5.95
CA VAL A 152 5.50 -4.57 7.03
C VAL A 152 5.86 -3.15 7.46
N LYS A 153 7.17 -2.86 7.59
CA LYS A 153 7.68 -1.53 7.96
C LYS A 153 7.17 -0.44 7.01
N LEU A 154 7.02 -0.74 5.72
CA LEU A 154 6.52 0.19 4.71
C LEU A 154 4.98 0.23 4.65
N LEU A 155 4.31 -0.87 5.00
CA LEU A 155 2.85 -0.94 5.02
C LEU A 155 2.23 -0.20 6.22
N ILE A 156 2.89 -0.24 7.39
CA ILE A 156 2.43 0.42 8.62
C ILE A 156 2.08 1.91 8.41
N PRO A 157 2.96 2.77 7.88
CA PRO A 157 2.63 4.18 7.68
C PRO A 157 1.50 4.41 6.67
N ILE A 158 1.32 3.52 5.69
CA ILE A 158 0.21 3.58 4.73
C ILE A 158 -1.12 3.28 5.43
N VAL A 159 -1.20 2.19 6.19
CA VAL A 159 -2.42 1.83 6.93
C VAL A 159 -2.75 2.90 7.99
N ASP A 160 -1.73 3.47 8.66
CA ASP A 160 -1.91 4.58 9.60
C ASP A 160 -2.46 5.85 8.92
N TYR A 161 -2.02 6.15 7.69
CA TYR A 161 -2.56 7.24 6.88
C TYR A 161 -4.06 7.09 6.65
N PHE A 162 -4.53 5.90 6.20
CA PHE A 162 -5.95 5.63 5.99
C PHE A 162 -6.74 5.63 7.30
N ARG A 163 -6.17 5.09 8.39
CA ARG A 163 -6.78 5.15 9.73
C ARG A 163 -7.04 6.58 10.18
N GLN A 164 -6.05 7.49 9.99
CA GLN A 164 -6.20 8.91 10.33
C GLN A 164 -7.25 9.60 9.46
N ARG A 165 -7.43 9.15 8.22
CA ARG A 165 -8.50 9.62 7.32
C ARG A 165 -9.87 9.08 7.68
N LYS A 166 -9.97 8.11 8.58
CA LYS A 166 -11.20 7.42 8.97
C LYS A 166 -11.92 6.83 7.75
N THR A 167 -11.20 6.16 6.88
CA THR A 167 -11.74 5.55 5.67
C THR A 167 -11.42 4.06 5.61
N ALA A 168 -12.31 3.27 5.00
CA ALA A 168 -12.00 1.90 4.62
C ALA A 168 -10.90 1.87 3.55
N ILE A 169 -10.17 0.77 3.47
CA ILE A 169 -9.06 0.61 2.52
C ILE A 169 -9.45 -0.45 1.49
N ARG A 170 -9.43 -0.07 0.23
CA ARG A 170 -9.58 -0.99 -0.90
C ARG A 170 -8.21 -1.42 -1.38
N PHE A 171 -7.93 -2.72 -1.32
CA PHE A 171 -6.70 -3.34 -1.79
C PHE A 171 -6.96 -4.00 -3.13
N TYR A 172 -6.25 -3.58 -4.16
CA TYR A 172 -6.38 -4.15 -5.51
C TYR A 172 -5.44 -5.32 -5.70
N ALA A 173 -5.98 -6.42 -6.20
CA ALA A 173 -5.24 -7.63 -6.50
C ALA A 173 -4.65 -7.56 -7.91
N SER A 174 -3.33 -7.43 -8.03
CA SER A 174 -2.66 -7.49 -9.32
C SER A 174 -2.65 -8.91 -9.89
N GLU A 175 -2.66 -9.04 -11.22
CA GLU A 175 -2.47 -10.32 -11.91
C GLU A 175 -1.05 -10.87 -11.71
N LYS A 176 -0.08 -9.99 -11.56
CA LYS A 176 1.32 -10.36 -11.36
C LYS A 176 1.72 -10.03 -9.92
N HIS A 177 2.21 -11.02 -9.19
CA HIS A 177 2.65 -10.88 -7.79
C HIS A 177 3.79 -9.85 -7.57
N ARG A 178 4.49 -9.46 -8.63
CA ARG A 178 5.57 -8.45 -8.63
C ARG A 178 5.11 -7.04 -9.02
N THR A 179 3.83 -6.83 -9.23
CA THR A 179 3.29 -5.49 -9.49
C THR A 179 3.12 -4.74 -8.18
N ALA A 180 3.36 -3.43 -8.21
CA ALA A 180 3.14 -2.57 -7.05
C ALA A 180 1.70 -2.68 -6.54
N LEU A 181 1.56 -2.82 -5.22
CA LEU A 181 0.28 -2.90 -4.55
C LEU A 181 -0.37 -1.52 -4.52
N ARG A 182 -1.51 -1.37 -5.16
CA ARG A 182 -2.33 -0.16 -5.04
C ARG A 182 -3.37 -0.32 -3.95
N MET A 183 -3.54 0.74 -3.17
CA MET A 183 -4.54 0.88 -2.12
C MET A 183 -5.25 2.23 -2.28
N ASP A 184 -6.58 2.23 -2.24
CA ASP A 184 -7.36 3.47 -2.33
C ASP A 184 -8.30 3.59 -1.12
N ALA A 185 -8.64 4.82 -0.74
CA ALA A 185 -9.76 5.06 0.13
C ALA A 185 -11.02 4.51 -0.54
N ALA A 186 -11.71 3.59 0.13
CA ALA A 186 -12.93 3.01 -0.42
C ALA A 186 -14.02 4.09 -0.44
N ALA A 187 -14.44 4.45 -1.63
CA ALA A 187 -15.52 5.39 -1.92
C ALA A 187 -16.37 4.80 -3.05
N ASP A 188 -17.63 5.24 -3.13
CA ASP A 188 -18.55 4.82 -4.20
C ASP A 188 -18.19 5.44 -5.55
N TYR A 189 -17.42 6.52 -5.51
CA TYR A 189 -16.91 7.26 -6.68
C TYR A 189 -15.39 7.20 -6.74
N ALA A 190 -14.77 8.06 -7.55
CA ALA A 190 -13.32 8.16 -7.65
C ALA A 190 -12.68 8.36 -6.26
N PRO A 191 -11.63 7.61 -5.92
CA PRO A 191 -11.05 7.68 -4.59
C PRO A 191 -10.37 9.03 -4.36
N ALA A 192 -10.73 9.71 -3.27
CA ALA A 192 -10.15 11.00 -2.87
C ALA A 192 -8.72 10.89 -2.32
N SER A 193 -8.20 9.69 -2.17
CA SER A 193 -6.81 9.42 -1.73
C SER A 193 -6.43 7.97 -1.95
N GLY A 194 -5.15 7.72 -2.05
CA GLY A 194 -4.62 6.38 -2.21
C GLY A 194 -3.16 6.27 -1.82
N ALA A 195 -2.64 5.07 -2.01
CA ALA A 195 -1.25 4.73 -1.79
C ALA A 195 -0.79 3.64 -2.76
N VAL A 196 0.51 3.60 -2.98
CA VAL A 196 1.18 2.53 -3.72
C VAL A 196 2.35 2.03 -2.88
N LEU A 197 2.53 0.73 -2.86
CA LEU A 197 3.63 0.07 -2.17
C LEU A 197 4.35 -0.88 -3.12
N ALA A 198 5.67 -0.77 -3.21
CA ALA A 198 6.48 -1.71 -3.96
C ALA A 198 6.38 -3.12 -3.36
N PRO A 199 6.26 -4.17 -4.17
CA PRO A 199 6.24 -5.55 -3.71
C PRO A 199 7.63 -5.98 -3.27
N ALA A 200 7.72 -7.06 -2.49
CA ALA A 200 8.99 -7.73 -2.24
C ALA A 200 9.53 -8.32 -3.54
N PHE A 201 10.79 -8.03 -3.86
CA PHE A 201 11.42 -8.49 -5.10
C PHE A 201 11.62 -10.00 -5.16
N LYS A 202 11.79 -10.65 -4.01
CA LYS A 202 12.08 -12.08 -3.93
C LYS A 202 11.27 -12.72 -2.81
N LEU A 203 10.43 -13.68 -3.19
CA LEU A 203 9.81 -14.57 -2.23
C LEU A 203 10.86 -15.63 -1.84
N GLU A 204 11.10 -15.82 -0.55
CA GLU A 204 11.95 -16.89 -0.06
C GLU A 204 11.31 -18.24 -0.44
N GLU A 205 12.10 -19.09 -1.08
CA GLU A 205 11.67 -20.41 -1.52
C GLU A 205 11.23 -21.25 -0.31
N GLY A 206 10.08 -21.92 -0.44
CA GLY A 206 9.50 -22.75 0.62
C GLY A 206 8.76 -22.02 1.73
N ARG A 207 9.00 -20.72 1.95
CA ARG A 207 8.42 -19.98 3.08
C ARG A 207 6.90 -19.90 3.06
N TRP A 208 6.29 -19.91 1.87
CA TRP A 208 4.86 -19.71 1.65
C TRP A 208 4.16 -20.93 1.03
N ASP A 209 4.82 -22.10 1.06
CA ASP A 209 4.32 -23.32 0.42
C ASP A 209 3.01 -23.83 1.02
N ASP A 210 2.77 -23.51 2.29
CA ASP A 210 1.54 -23.83 2.99
C ASP A 210 0.36 -22.88 2.65
N VAL A 211 0.63 -21.76 1.99
CA VAL A 211 -0.35 -20.70 1.71
C VAL A 211 -0.63 -20.56 0.21
N ILE A 212 0.44 -20.59 -0.62
CA ILE A 212 0.33 -20.42 -2.06
C ILE A 212 0.22 -21.79 -2.72
N PRO A 213 -0.88 -22.10 -3.43
CA PRO A 213 -0.98 -23.35 -4.20
C PRO A 213 0.18 -23.48 -5.19
N LYS A 214 0.71 -24.71 -5.37
CA LYS A 214 1.80 -24.99 -6.33
C LYS A 214 1.46 -24.56 -7.76
N ALA A 215 0.18 -24.63 -8.14
CA ALA A 215 -0.31 -24.21 -9.46
C ALA A 215 -0.33 -22.67 -9.65
N ALA A 216 -0.19 -21.89 -8.59
CA ALA A 216 -0.22 -20.41 -8.62
C ALA A 216 1.19 -19.79 -8.53
N LYS A 217 2.24 -20.62 -8.40
CA LYS A 217 3.65 -20.21 -8.41
C LYS A 217 4.18 -20.21 -9.85
#